data_143e38328e3bb4c505bb09941938d6f2
#
_entry.id   143e38328e3bb4c505bb09941938d6f2
#
_cell.length_a   1.000
_cell.length_b   1.000
_cell.length_c   1.000
_cell.angle_alpha   90.00
_cell.angle_beta   90.00
_cell.angle_gamma   90.00
#
_symmetry.space_group_name_H-M   'P 1'
#
loop_
_entity.id
_entity.type
_entity.pdbx_description
1 polymer ?
#
loop_
_entity_poly.entity_id
_entity_poly.type
_entity_poly.pdbx_seq_one_letter_code
_entity_poly.pdbx_strand_id
1 'polypeptide(L)'
;FRALYIFRSIGWYALVPLLFYAPFASARTSRGPARRLLLWLTAITWAWIIVSALRGGADQWDNPRYRVMLIAVQAILAAYAWVSRDRWLVRWLIVEGVFVLVFTQWYVSRYFKIGGQLPFGVMILLIVLLAAVILIGGWWWDRRKP
;
A
#
# COMPACT_ATOMS: atom_id res chain seq x y z
N PHE A 1 15.23 -13.50 15.67
CA PHE A 1 13.93 -12.78 15.73
C PHE A 1 13.93 -11.48 14.91
N ARG A 2 14.94 -10.57 14.99
CA ARG A 2 14.97 -9.29 14.24
C ARG A 2 14.93 -9.48 12.72
N ALA A 3 15.67 -10.45 12.18
CA ALA A 3 15.67 -10.73 10.75
C ALA A 3 14.28 -11.12 10.23
N LEU A 4 13.52 -11.91 10.98
CA LEU A 4 12.16 -12.31 10.60
C LEU A 4 11.20 -11.12 10.47
N TYR A 5 11.30 -10.14 11.38
CA TYR A 5 10.50 -8.90 11.30
C TYR A 5 10.85 -8.08 10.06
N ILE A 6 12.13 -7.98 9.72
CA ILE A 6 12.58 -7.26 8.52
C ILE A 6 12.02 -7.93 7.26
N PHE A 7 12.16 -9.25 7.11
CA PHE A 7 11.61 -9.97 5.96
C PHE A 7 10.10 -9.84 5.83
N ARG A 8 9.38 -9.91 6.96
CA ARG A 8 7.92 -9.72 6.97
C ARG A 8 7.53 -8.31 6.54
N SER A 9 8.24 -7.30 7.02
CA SER A 9 7.98 -5.90 6.65
C SER A 9 8.26 -5.67 5.17
N ILE A 10 9.37 -6.16 4.64
CA ILE A 10 9.71 -6.05 3.20
C ILE A 10 8.62 -6.71 2.35
N GLY A 11 8.20 -7.93 2.69
CA GLY A 11 7.14 -8.63 1.96
C GLY A 11 5.82 -7.86 1.96
N TRP A 12 5.47 -7.25 3.08
CA TRP A 12 4.26 -6.44 3.18
C TRP A 12 4.35 -5.16 2.35
N TYR A 13 5.45 -4.42 2.43
CA TYR A 13 5.69 -3.22 1.61
C TYR A 13 5.72 -3.52 0.11
N ALA A 14 6.22 -4.67 -0.32
CA ALA A 14 6.14 -5.08 -1.71
C ALA A 14 4.72 -5.44 -2.17
N LEU A 15 3.86 -5.94 -1.26
CA LEU A 15 2.51 -6.39 -1.57
C LEU A 15 1.49 -5.23 -1.61
N VAL A 16 1.61 -4.28 -0.70
CA VAL A 16 0.62 -3.20 -0.50
C VAL A 16 0.33 -2.39 -1.76
N PRO A 17 1.32 -1.87 -2.52
CA PRO A 17 1.04 -1.09 -3.73
C PRO A 17 0.34 -1.92 -4.81
N LEU A 18 0.62 -3.23 -4.89
CA LEU A 18 -0.08 -4.13 -5.80
C LEU A 18 -1.55 -4.28 -5.40
N LEU A 19 -1.84 -4.39 -4.10
CA LEU A 19 -3.21 -4.45 -3.59
C LEU A 19 -3.96 -3.13 -3.78
N PHE A 20 -3.30 -1.98 -3.66
CA PHE A 20 -3.89 -0.67 -3.99
C PHE A 20 -4.18 -0.54 -5.49
N TYR A 21 -3.31 -1.04 -6.32
CA TYR A 21 -3.47 -0.99 -7.78
C TYR A 21 -4.49 -2.00 -8.31
N ALA A 22 -4.67 -3.15 -7.66
CA ALA A 22 -5.54 -4.25 -8.12
C ALA A 22 -6.97 -3.82 -8.50
N PRO A 23 -7.71 -2.99 -7.74
CA PRO A 23 -9.05 -2.55 -8.13
C PRO A 23 -9.05 -1.70 -9.41
N PHE A 24 -8.05 -0.85 -9.60
CA PHE A 24 -7.91 -0.02 -10.80
C PHE A 24 -7.56 -0.88 -12.02
N ALA A 25 -6.65 -1.84 -11.87
CA ALA A 25 -6.34 -2.82 -12.89
C ALA A 25 -7.60 -3.61 -13.30
N SER A 26 -8.34 -4.12 -12.31
CA SER A 26 -9.56 -4.89 -12.53
C SER A 26 -10.63 -4.07 -13.27
N ALA A 27 -10.79 -2.80 -12.91
CA ALA A 27 -11.75 -1.92 -13.56
C ALA A 27 -11.42 -1.63 -15.03
N ARG A 28 -10.13 -1.61 -15.39
CA ARG A 28 -9.64 -1.25 -16.72
C ARG A 28 -9.47 -2.43 -17.65
N THR A 29 -8.92 -3.54 -17.16
CA THR A 29 -8.49 -4.65 -18.01
C THR A 29 -9.44 -5.83 -18.00
N SER A 30 -10.33 -5.96 -17.00
CA SER A 30 -11.30 -7.03 -16.90
C SER A 30 -12.70 -6.61 -17.32
N ARG A 31 -13.49 -7.57 -17.81
CA ARG A 31 -14.88 -7.36 -18.21
C ARG A 31 -15.78 -8.47 -17.63
N GLY A 32 -17.06 -8.18 -17.52
CA GLY A 32 -18.09 -9.16 -17.16
C GLY A 32 -17.90 -9.77 -15.76
N PRO A 33 -18.10 -11.09 -15.60
CA PRO A 33 -18.03 -11.78 -14.31
C PRO A 33 -16.66 -11.71 -13.65
N ALA A 34 -15.58 -11.79 -14.42
CA ALA A 34 -14.21 -11.72 -13.92
C ALA A 34 -13.93 -10.40 -13.21
N ARG A 35 -14.38 -9.27 -13.80
CA ARG A 35 -14.26 -7.94 -13.18
C ARG A 35 -14.98 -7.88 -11.84
N ARG A 36 -16.22 -8.41 -11.80
CA ARG A 36 -17.00 -8.43 -10.54
C ARG A 36 -16.30 -9.26 -9.48
N LEU A 37 -15.81 -10.44 -9.83
CA LEU A 37 -15.07 -11.31 -8.90
C LEU A 37 -13.82 -10.61 -8.34
N LEU A 38 -12.98 -10.04 -9.19
CA LEU A 38 -11.77 -9.35 -8.76
C LEU A 38 -12.06 -8.15 -7.85
N LEU A 39 -13.09 -7.37 -8.15
CA LEU A 39 -13.51 -6.26 -7.31
C LEU A 39 -14.05 -6.73 -5.96
N TRP A 40 -14.83 -7.82 -5.91
CA TRP A 40 -15.27 -8.44 -4.67
C TRP A 40 -14.11 -8.97 -3.83
N LEU A 41 -13.18 -9.70 -4.44
CA LEU A 41 -11.97 -10.18 -3.75
C LEU A 41 -11.15 -9.02 -3.18
N THR A 42 -11.04 -7.92 -3.94
CA THR A 42 -10.38 -6.69 -3.46
C THR A 42 -11.12 -6.09 -2.28
N ALA A 43 -12.44 -5.95 -2.35
CA ALA A 43 -13.25 -5.39 -1.27
C ALA A 43 -13.13 -6.22 0.01
N ILE A 44 -13.23 -7.53 -0.09
CA ILE A 44 -13.07 -8.45 1.06
C ILE A 44 -11.66 -8.34 1.65
N THR A 45 -10.64 -8.29 0.79
CA THR A 45 -9.24 -8.16 1.24
C THR A 45 -9.02 -6.86 2.00
N TRP A 46 -9.49 -5.73 1.48
CA TRP A 46 -9.35 -4.45 2.15
C TRP A 46 -10.18 -4.34 3.42
N ALA A 47 -11.42 -4.85 3.41
CA ALA A 47 -12.24 -4.93 4.63
C ALA A 47 -11.51 -5.71 5.73
N TRP A 48 -10.92 -6.86 5.37
CA TRP A 48 -10.15 -7.67 6.31
C TRP A 48 -8.90 -6.95 6.82
N ILE A 49 -8.14 -6.29 5.94
CA ILE A 49 -6.94 -5.50 6.32
C ILE A 49 -7.32 -4.40 7.31
N ILE A 50 -8.40 -3.65 7.04
CA ILE A 50 -8.87 -2.56 7.90
C ILE A 50 -9.33 -3.11 9.27
N VAL A 51 -10.15 -4.15 9.29
CA VAL A 51 -10.61 -4.77 10.53
C VAL A 51 -9.43 -5.31 11.35
N SER A 52 -8.47 -5.95 10.69
CA SER A 52 -7.26 -6.47 11.34
C SER A 52 -6.39 -5.35 11.91
N ALA A 53 -6.25 -4.24 11.19
CA ALA A 53 -5.51 -3.07 11.66
C ALA A 53 -6.17 -2.41 12.87
N LEU A 54 -7.49 -2.26 12.85
CA LEU A 54 -8.26 -1.70 13.97
C LEU A 54 -8.19 -2.60 15.22
N ARG A 55 -8.23 -3.92 15.03
CA ARG A 55 -8.19 -4.88 16.15
C ARG A 55 -6.77 -5.10 16.68
N GLY A 56 -5.75 -5.09 15.82
CA GLY A 56 -4.36 -5.34 16.18
C GLY A 56 -3.61 -4.11 16.72
N GLY A 57 -4.20 -2.93 16.63
CA GLY A 57 -3.55 -1.66 17.02
C GLY A 57 -3.25 -1.53 18.52
N ALA A 58 -3.82 -2.39 19.37
CA ALA A 58 -3.56 -2.43 20.82
C ALA A 58 -2.62 -3.58 21.22
N ASP A 59 -2.29 -4.47 20.33
CA ASP A 59 -1.49 -5.65 20.65
C ASP A 59 -0.01 -5.37 20.28
N GLN A 60 0.84 -5.28 21.29
CA GLN A 60 2.29 -5.08 21.11
C GLN A 60 2.96 -6.23 20.32
N TRP A 61 2.27 -7.36 20.20
CA TRP A 61 2.68 -8.54 19.46
C TRP A 61 1.87 -8.60 18.17
N ASP A 62 2.42 -8.01 17.10
CA ASP A 62 1.87 -8.11 15.74
C ASP A 62 1.51 -9.58 15.43
N ASN A 63 0.23 -9.92 15.60
CA ASN A 63 -0.22 -11.29 15.45
C ASN A 63 -0.34 -11.62 13.95
N PRO A 64 0.63 -12.37 13.37
CA PRO A 64 0.65 -12.68 11.95
C PRO A 64 -0.59 -13.45 11.49
N ARG A 65 -1.35 -14.06 12.41
CA ARG A 65 -2.55 -14.85 12.10
C ARG A 65 -3.59 -14.05 11.31
N TYR A 66 -3.75 -12.77 11.62
CA TYR A 66 -4.74 -11.93 10.93
C TYR A 66 -4.33 -11.58 9.50
N ARG A 67 -3.03 -11.52 9.20
CA ARG A 67 -2.53 -11.20 7.87
C ARG A 67 -2.50 -12.39 6.93
N VAL A 68 -2.42 -13.60 7.47
CA VAL A 68 -2.26 -14.84 6.69
C VAL A 68 -3.58 -15.39 6.18
N MET A 69 -4.72 -15.07 6.82
CA MET A 69 -6.02 -15.67 6.46
C MET A 69 -6.41 -15.49 4.99
N LEU A 70 -6.06 -14.38 4.36
CA LEU A 70 -6.38 -14.10 2.96
C LEU A 70 -5.15 -14.07 2.06
N ILE A 71 -4.03 -14.68 2.46
CA ILE A 71 -2.76 -14.59 1.72
C ILE A 71 -2.88 -15.12 0.29
N ALA A 72 -3.64 -16.17 0.08
CA ALA A 72 -3.88 -16.72 -1.26
C ALA A 72 -4.63 -15.72 -2.15
N VAL A 73 -5.66 -15.06 -1.60
CA VAL A 73 -6.42 -14.02 -2.30
C VAL A 73 -5.54 -12.81 -2.59
N GLN A 74 -4.74 -12.39 -1.61
CA GLN A 74 -3.79 -11.29 -1.77
C GLN A 74 -2.75 -11.62 -2.85
N ALA A 75 -2.23 -12.85 -2.88
CA ALA A 75 -1.29 -13.29 -3.91
C ALA A 75 -1.92 -13.28 -5.32
N ILE A 76 -3.17 -13.72 -5.45
CA ILE A 76 -3.91 -13.67 -6.72
C ILE A 76 -4.08 -12.21 -7.19
N LEU A 77 -4.52 -11.33 -6.29
CA LEU A 77 -4.70 -9.92 -6.61
C LEU A 77 -3.37 -9.23 -6.97
N ALA A 78 -2.31 -9.53 -6.24
CA ALA A 78 -0.98 -9.00 -6.51
C ALA A 78 -0.43 -9.51 -7.85
N ALA A 79 -0.56 -10.80 -8.14
CA ALA A 79 -0.16 -11.37 -9.43
C ALA A 79 -0.95 -10.74 -10.59
N TYR A 80 -2.27 -10.58 -10.42
CA TYR A 80 -3.10 -9.92 -11.41
C TYR A 80 -2.68 -8.45 -11.62
N ALA A 81 -2.44 -7.71 -10.54
CA ALA A 81 -1.96 -6.34 -10.59
C ALA A 81 -0.60 -6.24 -11.31
N TRP A 82 0.31 -7.18 -11.03
CA TRP A 82 1.62 -7.23 -11.67
C TRP A 82 1.56 -7.53 -13.17
N VAL A 83 0.73 -8.48 -13.58
CA VAL A 83 0.53 -8.81 -15.01
C VAL A 83 -0.13 -7.65 -15.76
N SER A 84 -1.07 -6.96 -15.10
CA SER A 84 -1.80 -5.80 -15.65
C SER A 84 -1.09 -4.47 -15.44
N ARG A 85 0.22 -4.49 -15.14
CA ARG A 85 0.99 -3.30 -14.80
C ARG A 85 0.95 -2.23 -15.89
N ASP A 86 0.76 -1.00 -15.45
CA ASP A 86 0.83 0.21 -16.27
C ASP A 86 1.55 1.34 -15.53
N ARG A 87 1.50 2.56 -16.09
CA ARG A 87 2.10 3.74 -15.46
C ARG A 87 1.50 4.06 -14.07
N TRP A 88 0.28 3.62 -13.80
CA TRP A 88 -0.35 3.81 -12.51
C TRP A 88 0.26 2.95 -11.41
N LEU A 89 0.63 1.71 -11.72
CA LEU A 89 1.37 0.88 -10.76
C LEU A 89 2.69 1.55 -10.37
N VAL A 90 3.43 2.09 -11.36
CA VAL A 90 4.68 2.82 -11.07
C VAL A 90 4.43 4.00 -10.13
N ARG A 91 3.34 4.75 -10.32
CA ARG A 91 2.97 5.86 -9.43
C ARG A 91 2.67 5.38 -7.99
N TRP A 92 1.95 4.28 -7.85
CA TRP A 92 1.70 3.68 -6.54
C TRP A 92 3.00 3.24 -5.85
N LEU A 93 3.94 2.66 -6.60
CA LEU A 93 5.27 2.32 -6.08
C LEU A 93 6.07 3.57 -5.65
N ILE A 94 5.96 4.66 -6.38
CA ILE A 94 6.59 5.94 -6.00
C ILE A 94 5.94 6.49 -4.72
N VAL A 95 4.62 6.47 -4.62
CA VAL A 95 3.88 6.89 -3.40
C VAL A 95 4.34 6.07 -2.19
N GLU A 96 4.47 4.77 -2.35
CA GLU A 96 4.97 3.91 -1.26
C GLU A 96 6.44 4.23 -0.91
N GLY A 97 7.28 4.44 -1.91
CA GLY A 97 8.67 4.86 -1.67
C GLY A 97 8.74 6.16 -0.86
N VAL A 98 7.91 7.14 -1.20
CA VAL A 98 7.78 8.39 -0.42
C VAL A 98 7.30 8.10 1.02
N PHE A 99 6.27 7.27 1.17
CA PHE A 99 5.79 6.86 2.49
C PHE A 99 6.90 6.24 3.33
N VAL A 100 7.62 5.26 2.77
CA VAL A 100 8.70 4.56 3.47
C VAL A 100 9.81 5.53 3.87
N LEU A 101 10.22 6.43 2.98
CA LEU A 101 11.27 7.41 3.27
C LEU A 101 10.86 8.38 4.38
N VAL A 102 9.68 8.99 4.27
CA VAL A 102 9.19 9.99 5.24
C VAL A 102 8.92 9.33 6.60
N PHE A 103 8.31 8.14 6.60
CA PHE A 103 8.04 7.40 7.83
C PHE A 103 9.34 6.93 8.50
N THR A 104 10.30 6.44 7.73
CA THR A 104 11.61 6.02 8.26
C THR A 104 12.35 7.20 8.86
N GLN A 105 12.38 8.35 8.20
CA GLN A 105 12.98 9.57 8.73
C GLN A 105 12.31 9.97 10.05
N TRP A 106 10.96 9.98 10.09
CA TRP A 106 10.21 10.28 11.30
C TRP A 106 10.51 9.29 12.43
N TYR A 107 10.57 7.98 12.12
CA TYR A 107 10.89 6.94 13.09
C TYR A 107 12.30 7.11 13.65
N VAL A 108 13.29 7.33 12.78
CA VAL A 108 14.69 7.53 13.17
C VAL A 108 14.84 8.79 14.03
N SER A 109 14.21 9.91 13.64
CA SER A 109 14.27 11.15 14.42
C SER A 109 13.64 11.00 15.80
N ARG A 110 12.55 10.23 15.91
CA ARG A 110 11.85 10.01 17.19
C ARG A 110 12.61 9.10 18.15
N TYR A 111 13.14 7.99 17.66
CA TYR A 111 13.72 6.94 18.52
C TYR A 111 15.23 7.05 18.67
N PHE A 112 15.92 7.57 17.67
CA PHE A 112 17.38 7.74 17.71
C PHE A 112 17.81 9.19 17.89
N LYS A 113 16.87 10.14 17.91
CA LYS A 113 17.12 11.59 18.09
C LYS A 113 18.07 12.17 17.02
N ILE A 114 18.06 11.59 15.82
CA ILE A 114 18.87 12.04 14.67
C ILE A 114 17.97 12.90 13.77
N GLY A 115 18.33 14.18 13.61
CA GLY A 115 17.58 15.13 12.77
C GLY A 115 16.39 15.78 13.48
N GLY A 116 15.68 16.64 12.75
CA GLY A 116 14.50 17.33 13.25
C GLY A 116 13.30 16.41 13.40
N GLN A 117 12.63 16.43 14.55
CA GLN A 117 11.43 15.64 14.80
C GLN A 117 10.20 16.37 14.27
N LEU A 118 9.54 15.79 13.27
CA LEU A 118 8.24 16.27 12.80
C LEU A 118 7.12 15.77 13.73
N PRO A 119 6.12 16.61 14.04
CA PRO A 119 4.89 16.14 14.68
C PRO A 119 4.22 15.07 13.82
N PHE A 120 3.62 14.06 14.45
CA PHE A 120 2.98 12.94 13.74
C PHE A 120 1.93 13.40 12.70
N GLY A 121 1.09 14.37 13.06
CA GLY A 121 0.09 14.92 12.15
C GLY A 121 0.71 15.60 10.92
N VAL A 122 1.83 16.32 11.10
CA VAL A 122 2.55 16.96 9.99
C VAL A 122 3.17 15.91 9.07
N MET A 123 3.73 14.84 9.62
CA MET A 123 4.26 13.72 8.83
C MET A 123 3.15 13.09 7.96
N ILE A 124 2.00 12.77 8.54
CA ILE A 124 0.86 12.19 7.79
C ILE A 124 0.38 13.16 6.71
N LEU A 125 0.22 14.44 7.03
CA LEU A 125 -0.20 15.45 6.06
C LEU A 125 0.79 15.54 4.90
N LEU A 126 2.08 15.53 5.17
CA LEU A 126 3.13 15.55 4.15
C LEU A 126 3.03 14.34 3.22
N ILE A 127 2.85 13.13 3.77
CA ILE A 127 2.68 11.90 2.98
C ILE A 127 1.46 12.00 2.08
N VAL A 128 0.32 12.44 2.62
CA VAL A 128 -0.93 12.58 1.86
C VAL A 128 -0.79 13.61 0.74
N LEU A 129 -0.19 14.77 1.02
CA LEU A 129 0.04 15.80 0.00
C LEU A 129 0.96 15.31 -1.11
N LEU A 130 2.07 14.65 -0.79
CA LEU A 130 2.99 14.10 -1.78
C LEU A 130 2.32 13.01 -2.61
N ALA A 131 1.54 12.13 -1.98
CA ALA A 131 0.76 11.12 -2.70
C ALA A 131 -0.26 11.77 -3.66
N ALA A 132 -0.98 12.79 -3.22
CA ALA A 132 -1.91 13.53 -4.06
C ALA A 132 -1.21 14.19 -5.26
N VAL A 133 -0.06 14.84 -5.04
CA VAL A 133 0.74 15.44 -6.12
C VAL A 133 1.19 14.39 -7.14
N ILE A 134 1.68 13.24 -6.70
CA ILE A 134 2.13 12.16 -7.59
C ILE A 134 0.96 11.60 -8.41
N LEU A 135 -0.17 11.30 -7.76
CA LEU A 135 -1.30 10.66 -8.42
C LEU A 135 -2.08 11.64 -9.32
N ILE A 136 -2.41 12.83 -8.81
CA ILE A 136 -3.18 13.84 -9.55
C ILE A 136 -2.30 14.49 -10.63
N GLY A 137 -1.06 14.87 -10.28
CA GLY A 137 -0.11 15.42 -11.24
C GLY A 137 0.20 14.45 -12.36
N GLY A 138 0.38 13.16 -12.03
CA GLY A 138 0.57 12.12 -13.02
C GLY A 138 -0.64 11.92 -13.93
N TRP A 139 -1.85 11.96 -13.38
CA TRP A 139 -3.08 11.88 -14.16
C TRP A 139 -3.24 13.08 -15.12
N TRP A 140 -2.97 14.28 -14.63
CA TRP A 140 -3.03 15.49 -15.45
C TRP A 140 -1.98 15.51 -16.57
N TRP A 141 -0.77 15.02 -16.27
CA TRP A 141 0.30 14.85 -17.26
C TRP A 141 -0.09 13.88 -18.37
N ASP A 142 -0.74 12.76 -18.04
CA ASP A 142 -1.18 11.79 -19.04
C ASP A 142 -2.29 12.33 -19.95
N ARG A 143 -3.14 13.24 -19.44
CA ARG A 143 -4.18 13.90 -20.27
C ARG A 143 -3.63 14.92 -21.26
N ARG A 144 -2.44 15.44 -21.05
CA ARG A 144 -1.82 16.42 -21.92
C ARG A 144 -0.98 15.80 -23.03
N LYS A 145 -0.68 14.52 -22.97
CA LYS A 145 0.00 13.83 -24.08
C LYS A 145 -1.07 13.36 -25.07
N PRO A 146 -1.05 13.85 -26.32
CA PRO A 146 -1.93 13.39 -27.39
C PRO A 146 -1.72 11.92 -27.70
#